data_9b94d4c446228ed4f451ddbb771ecddb
#
_entry.id   9b94d4c446228ed4f451ddbb771ecddb
#
_cell.length_a   1.000
_cell.length_b   1.000
_cell.length_c   1.000
_cell.angle_alpha   90.00
_cell.angle_beta   90.00
_cell.angle_gamma   90.00
#
_symmetry.space_group_name_H-M   'P 1'
#
loop_
_entity.id
_entity.type
_entity.pdbx_description
1 polymer ?
#
loop_
_entity_poly.entity_id
_entity_poly.type
_entity_poly.pdbx_seq_one_letter_code
_entity_poly.pdbx_strand_id
1 'polypeptide(L)'
;MKKIMALALTLVMALSTLTACGGGNDTAKGAKVIEINLTEEQYAFGVDKDQPELLAEVNAFIKKIKTDGTFDEICNKYFGDGTPEAVVSAALDESKDQLVVATNAAFAPFEYTEDGGKTYLGIDMEIANLLAKELGKELVIMDMDFDAVCLNVQQKKCDIAMAGLTINEKRQELVNFSDSYYDASQQIVVLANSTEFDACKTAADVEKILNTKDKSCKIGTQRGTTGQFYVEGDEDWGFAGFAVESVPFANGSLAIQDLLNGGVDYVIIDSAPAAKIVESINAVQ
;
A
#
# COMPACT_ATOMS: atom_id res chain seq x y z
N MET A 1 3.15 -65.70 -18.79
CA MET A 1 4.10 -65.76 -17.66
C MET A 1 5.26 -64.87 -17.98
N LYS A 2 5.25 -63.60 -17.54
CA LYS A 2 6.44 -62.75 -17.51
C LYS A 2 6.34 -61.89 -16.28
N LYS A 3 7.25 -62.13 -15.35
CA LYS A 3 7.41 -61.43 -14.08
C LYS A 3 8.08 -60.07 -14.37
N ILE A 4 7.45 -58.97 -13.96
CA ILE A 4 8.03 -57.63 -13.99
C ILE A 4 8.56 -57.40 -12.57
N MET A 5 9.89 -57.30 -12.44
CA MET A 5 10.60 -56.88 -11.23
C MET A 5 10.49 -55.36 -11.07
N ALA A 6 9.89 -54.91 -10.00
CA ALA A 6 9.94 -53.54 -9.57
C ALA A 6 11.26 -53.27 -8.84
N LEU A 7 12.06 -52.34 -9.39
CA LEU A 7 13.32 -51.85 -8.80
C LEU A 7 12.97 -50.67 -7.89
N ALA A 8 13.03 -50.89 -6.58
CA ALA A 8 12.89 -49.82 -5.60
C ALA A 8 14.23 -49.09 -5.46
N LEU A 9 14.28 -47.85 -5.89
CA LEU A 9 15.43 -46.95 -5.71
C LEU A 9 15.32 -46.26 -4.36
N THR A 10 15.99 -46.73 -3.35
CA THR A 10 16.12 -46.08 -2.03
C THR A 10 17.13 -44.94 -2.14
N LEU A 11 16.66 -43.71 -2.15
CA LEU A 11 17.47 -42.50 -2.04
C LEU A 11 17.78 -42.27 -0.55
N VAL A 12 19.00 -42.56 -0.15
CA VAL A 12 19.51 -42.23 1.17
C VAL A 12 19.90 -40.76 1.17
N MET A 13 19.06 -39.91 1.78
CA MET A 13 19.44 -38.54 2.11
C MET A 13 20.32 -38.58 3.36
N ALA A 14 21.60 -38.29 3.17
CA ALA A 14 22.52 -38.03 4.26
C ALA A 14 22.16 -36.65 4.88
N LEU A 15 21.57 -36.67 6.09
CA LEU A 15 21.39 -35.49 6.93
C LEU A 15 22.79 -35.07 7.44
N SER A 16 23.40 -34.09 6.79
CA SER A 16 24.55 -33.39 7.36
C SER A 16 24.04 -32.38 8.38
N THR A 17 24.09 -32.74 9.68
CA THR A 17 23.92 -31.80 10.78
C THR A 17 25.12 -30.86 10.82
N LEU A 18 24.96 -29.67 10.22
CA LEU A 18 25.82 -28.53 10.50
C LEU A 18 25.40 -27.96 11.85
N THR A 19 26.10 -28.36 12.90
CA THR A 19 26.12 -27.64 14.19
C THR A 19 26.87 -26.33 13.98
N ALA A 20 26.16 -25.27 13.62
CA ALA A 20 26.65 -23.90 13.74
C ALA A 20 26.44 -23.46 15.19
N CYS A 21 27.51 -23.47 15.99
CA CYS A 21 27.59 -22.69 17.21
C CYS A 21 27.69 -21.22 16.83
N GLY A 22 26.69 -20.43 17.20
CA GLY A 22 26.72 -18.96 17.05
C GLY A 22 25.46 -18.36 17.63
N GLY A 23 25.60 -17.61 18.72
CA GLY A 23 24.71 -16.74 19.43
C GLY A 23 23.23 -16.72 19.04
N GLY A 24 22.36 -17.01 19.99
CA GLY A 24 20.93 -16.89 19.81
C GLY A 24 20.55 -15.44 19.48
N ASN A 25 20.31 -15.15 18.21
CA ASN A 25 19.35 -14.14 17.85
C ASN A 25 17.98 -14.81 18.00
N ASP A 26 17.25 -14.44 19.05
CA ASP A 26 15.80 -14.56 19.04
C ASP A 26 15.32 -13.67 17.87
N THR A 27 15.21 -14.27 16.69
CA THR A 27 14.57 -13.62 15.57
C THR A 27 13.16 -13.30 16.02
N ALA A 28 12.83 -12.01 16.16
CA ALA A 28 11.50 -11.58 16.49
C ALA A 28 10.54 -12.19 15.47
N LYS A 29 9.63 -13.04 15.97
CA LYS A 29 8.61 -13.64 15.14
C LYS A 29 7.49 -12.63 15.05
N GLY A 30 7.46 -11.80 14.00
CA GLY A 30 6.39 -10.86 13.71
C GLY A 30 6.78 -9.38 13.81
N ALA A 31 5.84 -8.54 13.44
CA ALA A 31 5.91 -7.09 13.49
C ALA A 31 4.73 -6.51 14.29
N LYS A 32 4.87 -5.26 14.73
CA LYS A 32 3.77 -4.48 15.32
C LYS A 32 3.78 -3.06 14.79
N VAL A 33 2.60 -2.48 14.67
CA VAL A 33 2.42 -1.07 14.38
C VAL A 33 2.45 -0.28 15.69
N ILE A 34 3.13 0.83 15.70
CA ILE A 34 3.01 1.83 16.76
C ILE A 34 1.87 2.76 16.35
N GLU A 35 0.73 2.64 17.04
CA GLU A 35 -0.53 3.31 16.70
C GLU A 35 -0.50 4.81 17.09
N ILE A 36 0.48 5.52 16.53
CA ILE A 36 0.66 6.97 16.67
C ILE A 36 0.74 7.55 15.25
N ASN A 37 -0.22 8.43 14.93
CA ASN A 37 -0.24 9.14 13.66
C ASN A 37 0.92 10.15 13.61
N LEU A 38 1.80 10.00 12.60
CA LEU A 38 2.96 10.84 12.39
C LEU A 38 2.64 12.04 11.50
N THR A 39 1.61 11.91 10.64
CA THR A 39 1.18 12.92 9.67
C THR A 39 -0.34 13.07 9.70
N GLU A 40 -0.83 14.13 9.07
CA GLU A 40 -2.25 14.32 8.76
C GLU A 40 -2.38 14.42 7.24
N GLU A 41 -3.09 13.50 6.63
CA GLU A 41 -3.19 13.35 5.17
C GLU A 41 -4.64 13.13 4.73
N GLN A 42 -4.89 13.44 3.46
CA GLN A 42 -6.19 13.17 2.83
C GLN A 42 -5.98 12.46 1.50
N TYR A 43 -6.68 11.34 1.31
CA TYR A 43 -6.74 10.67 0.01
C TYR A 43 -7.81 11.26 -0.88
N ALA A 44 -7.46 11.42 -2.14
CA ALA A 44 -8.35 11.83 -3.22
C ALA A 44 -7.95 11.15 -4.53
N PHE A 45 -8.81 11.19 -5.52
CA PHE A 45 -8.54 10.64 -6.85
C PHE A 45 -7.91 11.71 -7.74
N GLY A 46 -6.89 11.32 -8.51
CA GLY A 46 -6.21 12.22 -9.43
C GLY A 46 -6.79 12.10 -10.84
N VAL A 47 -7.41 13.14 -11.36
CA VAL A 47 -8.04 13.16 -12.70
C VAL A 47 -7.16 13.93 -13.69
N ASP A 48 -7.13 13.53 -14.96
CA ASP A 48 -6.45 14.25 -16.03
C ASP A 48 -6.92 15.71 -16.06
N LYS A 49 -5.95 16.63 -16.11
CA LYS A 49 -6.23 18.08 -16.12
C LYS A 49 -7.07 18.56 -17.29
N ASP A 50 -7.04 17.82 -18.39
CA ASP A 50 -7.82 18.12 -19.57
C ASP A 50 -9.23 17.48 -19.54
N GLN A 51 -9.62 16.84 -18.42
CA GLN A 51 -10.94 16.22 -18.21
C GLN A 51 -11.71 16.86 -17.02
N PRO A 52 -12.01 18.17 -17.04
CA PRO A 52 -12.72 18.85 -15.95
C PRO A 52 -14.14 18.33 -15.74
N GLU A 53 -14.80 17.83 -16.80
CA GLU A 53 -16.12 17.21 -16.71
C GLU A 53 -16.07 15.91 -15.92
N LEU A 54 -15.06 15.04 -16.17
CA LEU A 54 -14.85 13.83 -15.40
C LEU A 54 -14.58 14.16 -13.93
N LEU A 55 -13.79 15.20 -13.65
CA LEU A 55 -13.55 15.64 -12.27
C LEU A 55 -14.85 16.04 -11.56
N ALA A 56 -15.73 16.78 -12.26
CA ALA A 56 -17.02 17.16 -11.71
C ALA A 56 -17.93 15.96 -11.42
N GLU A 57 -17.93 14.95 -12.32
CA GLU A 57 -18.67 13.69 -12.14
C GLU A 57 -18.11 12.87 -10.98
N VAL A 58 -16.78 12.76 -10.84
CA VAL A 58 -16.12 12.10 -9.72
C VAL A 58 -16.50 12.76 -8.40
N ASN A 59 -16.46 14.09 -8.30
CA ASN A 59 -16.84 14.81 -7.08
C ASN A 59 -18.32 14.61 -6.73
N ALA A 60 -19.20 14.66 -7.73
CA ALA A 60 -20.63 14.39 -7.54
C ALA A 60 -20.85 12.96 -7.04
N PHE A 61 -20.10 12.00 -7.59
CA PHE A 61 -20.16 10.59 -7.19
C PHE A 61 -19.63 10.36 -5.77
N ILE A 62 -18.48 10.94 -5.39
CA ILE A 62 -17.95 10.87 -4.01
C ILE A 62 -18.99 11.42 -3.03
N LYS A 63 -19.58 12.57 -3.32
CA LYS A 63 -20.63 13.17 -2.49
C LYS A 63 -21.84 12.24 -2.37
N LYS A 64 -22.28 11.63 -3.47
CA LYS A 64 -23.41 10.70 -3.51
C LYS A 64 -23.16 9.51 -2.58
N ILE A 65 -22.05 8.76 -2.78
CA ILE A 65 -21.76 7.54 -2.01
C ILE A 65 -21.53 7.81 -0.53
N LYS A 66 -21.00 8.99 -0.17
CA LYS A 66 -20.87 9.44 1.23
C LYS A 66 -22.23 9.78 1.86
N THR A 67 -23.17 10.28 1.06
CA THR A 67 -24.48 10.75 1.58
C THR A 67 -25.48 9.59 1.69
N ASP A 68 -25.44 8.62 0.78
CA ASP A 68 -26.38 7.50 0.74
C ASP A 68 -25.91 6.26 1.54
N GLY A 69 -24.71 6.31 2.13
CA GLY A 69 -24.15 5.27 2.98
C GLY A 69 -23.34 4.21 2.20
N THR A 70 -23.30 4.27 0.87
CA THR A 70 -22.52 3.32 0.05
C THR A 70 -21.04 3.31 0.41
N PHE A 71 -20.44 4.48 0.70
CA PHE A 71 -19.05 4.56 1.12
C PHE A 71 -18.79 3.82 2.43
N ASP A 72 -19.68 3.99 3.43
CA ASP A 72 -19.58 3.31 4.72
C ASP A 72 -19.76 1.79 4.56
N GLU A 73 -20.65 1.36 3.66
CA GLU A 73 -20.83 -0.07 3.33
C GLU A 73 -19.55 -0.66 2.70
N ILE A 74 -18.92 0.06 1.76
CA ILE A 74 -17.64 -0.35 1.18
C ILE A 74 -16.58 -0.44 2.28
N CYS A 75 -16.39 0.62 3.09
CA CYS A 75 -15.40 0.62 4.17
C CYS A 75 -15.62 -0.53 5.15
N ASN A 76 -16.87 -0.86 5.49
CA ASN A 76 -17.19 -1.98 6.38
C ASN A 76 -16.76 -3.35 5.83
N LYS A 77 -16.65 -3.50 4.51
CA LYS A 77 -16.14 -4.75 3.90
C LYS A 77 -14.65 -4.97 4.20
N TYR A 78 -13.88 -3.91 4.44
CA TYR A 78 -12.43 -3.96 4.60
C TYR A 78 -11.96 -3.67 6.03
N PHE A 79 -12.70 -2.90 6.80
CA PHE A 79 -12.40 -2.54 8.19
C PHE A 79 -13.33 -3.21 9.21
N GLY A 80 -14.43 -3.82 8.77
CA GLY A 80 -15.44 -4.45 9.62
C GLY A 80 -15.71 -5.90 9.24
N ASP A 81 -16.97 -6.32 9.39
CA ASP A 81 -17.41 -7.72 9.20
C ASP A 81 -17.99 -7.99 7.79
N GLY A 82 -17.96 -7.01 6.89
CA GLY A 82 -18.47 -7.17 5.53
C GLY A 82 -17.59 -8.09 4.68
N THR A 83 -18.10 -8.48 3.52
CA THR A 83 -17.36 -9.33 2.58
C THR A 83 -16.87 -8.50 1.40
N PRO A 84 -15.56 -8.41 1.14
CA PRO A 84 -15.01 -7.75 -0.04
C PRO A 84 -15.58 -8.30 -1.35
N GLU A 85 -15.78 -7.41 -2.32
CA GLU A 85 -16.23 -7.78 -3.66
C GLU A 85 -15.09 -7.68 -4.66
N ALA A 86 -14.86 -8.79 -5.39
CA ALA A 86 -13.85 -8.82 -6.43
C ALA A 86 -14.29 -8.00 -7.65
N VAL A 87 -13.40 -7.15 -8.12
CA VAL A 87 -13.56 -6.30 -9.31
C VAL A 87 -12.76 -6.87 -10.46
N VAL A 88 -13.38 -6.99 -11.63
CA VAL A 88 -12.74 -7.50 -12.84
C VAL A 88 -12.45 -6.33 -13.78
N SER A 89 -11.22 -6.25 -14.27
CA SER A 89 -10.83 -5.30 -15.30
C SER A 89 -11.20 -5.81 -16.69
N ALA A 90 -11.80 -4.96 -17.52
CA ALA A 90 -11.88 -5.21 -18.96
C ALA A 90 -10.49 -5.10 -19.61
N ALA A 91 -10.34 -5.65 -20.80
CA ALA A 91 -9.17 -5.36 -21.63
C ALA A 91 -9.25 -3.93 -22.18
N LEU A 92 -8.12 -3.24 -22.23
CA LEU A 92 -8.03 -1.93 -22.86
C LEU A 92 -8.37 -2.04 -24.36
N ASP A 93 -9.33 -1.23 -24.81
CA ASP A 93 -9.79 -1.16 -26.18
C ASP A 93 -10.21 0.30 -26.50
N GLU A 94 -9.35 1.03 -27.19
CA GLU A 94 -9.54 2.43 -27.53
C GLU A 94 -10.80 2.70 -28.38
N SER A 95 -11.42 1.66 -28.95
CA SER A 95 -12.68 1.79 -29.71
C SER A 95 -13.92 1.80 -28.82
N LYS A 96 -13.77 1.52 -27.54
CA LYS A 96 -14.84 1.44 -26.54
C LYS A 96 -14.86 2.64 -25.61
N ASP A 97 -16.02 2.87 -25.03
CA ASP A 97 -16.16 3.86 -23.97
C ASP A 97 -15.75 3.23 -22.64
N GLN A 98 -14.53 3.51 -22.20
CA GLN A 98 -13.90 2.91 -21.03
C GLN A 98 -13.49 3.98 -20.02
N LEU A 99 -13.53 3.65 -18.74
CA LEU A 99 -12.86 4.38 -17.68
C LEU A 99 -11.55 3.66 -17.35
N VAL A 100 -10.43 4.28 -17.71
CA VAL A 100 -9.09 3.70 -17.50
C VAL A 100 -8.50 4.24 -16.21
N VAL A 101 -8.35 3.35 -15.23
CA VAL A 101 -7.89 3.67 -13.87
C VAL A 101 -6.44 3.22 -13.70
N ALA A 102 -5.57 4.17 -13.32
CA ALA A 102 -4.20 3.87 -12.88
C ALA A 102 -4.19 3.55 -11.39
N THR A 103 -3.54 2.46 -10.99
CA THR A 103 -3.44 2.04 -9.59
C THR A 103 -2.12 1.34 -9.31
N ASN A 104 -1.83 1.07 -8.02
CA ASN A 104 -0.75 0.17 -7.58
C ASN A 104 -1.36 -0.91 -6.67
N ALA A 105 -1.77 -2.04 -7.26
CA ALA A 105 -2.56 -3.08 -6.60
C ALA A 105 -1.78 -3.94 -5.61
N ALA A 106 -1.05 -3.28 -4.69
CA ALA A 106 -0.29 -3.87 -3.60
C ALA A 106 -0.48 -3.11 -2.27
N PHE A 107 -1.61 -2.39 -2.11
CA PHE A 107 -1.86 -1.46 -1.01
C PHE A 107 -3.22 -1.76 -0.32
N ALA A 108 -3.36 -2.98 0.22
CA ALA A 108 -4.54 -3.33 1.00
C ALA A 108 -4.68 -2.41 2.23
N PRO A 109 -5.90 -1.94 2.56
CA PRO A 109 -7.21 -2.38 2.05
C PRO A 109 -7.77 -1.52 0.90
N PHE A 110 -6.99 -0.61 0.30
CA PHE A 110 -7.50 0.31 -0.73
C PHE A 110 -7.47 -0.30 -2.15
N GLU A 111 -6.35 -0.87 -2.56
CA GLU A 111 -6.20 -1.54 -3.86
C GLU A 111 -5.20 -2.69 -3.76
N TYR A 112 -5.64 -3.89 -4.09
CA TYR A 112 -4.75 -5.06 -4.08
C TYR A 112 -5.31 -6.20 -4.96
N THR A 113 -4.44 -7.18 -5.23
CA THR A 113 -4.78 -8.41 -5.93
C THR A 113 -4.23 -9.62 -5.19
N GLU A 114 -4.96 -10.73 -5.20
CA GLU A 114 -4.54 -11.99 -4.58
C GLU A 114 -4.21 -13.08 -5.62
N ASP A 115 -4.60 -12.85 -6.88
CA ASP A 115 -4.52 -13.83 -7.97
C ASP A 115 -3.61 -13.40 -9.14
N GLY A 116 -2.73 -12.44 -8.87
CA GLY A 116 -1.78 -11.92 -9.87
C GLY A 116 -2.42 -11.03 -10.93
N GLY A 117 -3.42 -10.23 -10.53
CA GLY A 117 -4.02 -9.20 -11.37
C GLY A 117 -5.16 -9.68 -12.27
N LYS A 118 -5.78 -10.80 -11.94
CA LYS A 118 -7.02 -11.26 -12.62
C LYS A 118 -8.24 -10.59 -12.03
N THR A 119 -8.25 -10.44 -10.70
CA THR A 119 -9.26 -9.72 -9.95
C THR A 119 -8.60 -8.73 -9.00
N TYR A 120 -9.28 -7.64 -8.73
CA TYR A 120 -8.85 -6.58 -7.84
C TYR A 120 -9.81 -6.47 -6.67
N LEU A 121 -9.28 -6.13 -5.52
CA LEU A 121 -10.00 -5.92 -4.27
C LEU A 121 -9.58 -4.57 -3.69
N GLY A 122 -10.41 -4.02 -2.82
CA GLY A 122 -10.08 -2.81 -2.10
C GLY A 122 -11.10 -1.71 -2.27
N ILE A 123 -11.05 -0.76 -1.35
CA ILE A 123 -11.98 0.37 -1.28
C ILE A 123 -11.97 1.15 -2.59
N ASP A 124 -10.78 1.49 -3.10
CA ASP A 124 -10.62 2.25 -4.34
C ASP A 124 -11.11 1.47 -5.55
N MET A 125 -10.88 0.15 -5.57
CA MET A 125 -11.31 -0.70 -6.68
C MET A 125 -12.84 -0.87 -6.72
N GLU A 126 -13.51 -1.01 -5.57
CA GLU A 126 -14.97 -1.04 -5.53
C GLU A 126 -15.58 0.31 -5.90
N ILE A 127 -14.99 1.43 -5.44
CA ILE A 127 -15.39 2.78 -5.86
C ILE A 127 -15.21 2.95 -7.38
N ALA A 128 -14.07 2.51 -7.94
CA ALA A 128 -13.81 2.57 -9.38
C ALA A 128 -14.86 1.80 -10.20
N ASN A 129 -15.24 0.60 -9.73
CA ASN A 129 -16.26 -0.23 -10.38
C ASN A 129 -17.66 0.44 -10.35
N LEU A 130 -18.00 1.06 -9.21
CA LEU A 130 -19.28 1.77 -9.10
C LEU A 130 -19.27 3.08 -9.91
N LEU A 131 -18.15 3.81 -9.93
CA LEU A 131 -18.00 5.01 -10.74
C LEU A 131 -18.11 4.68 -12.23
N ALA A 132 -17.42 3.65 -12.72
CA ALA A 132 -17.52 3.23 -14.12
C ALA A 132 -18.97 2.88 -14.51
N LYS A 133 -19.71 2.20 -13.64
CA LYS A 133 -21.13 1.88 -13.84
C LYS A 133 -22.00 3.14 -13.87
N GLU A 134 -21.75 4.11 -12.98
CA GLU A 134 -22.48 5.39 -12.94
C GLU A 134 -22.27 6.18 -14.24
N LEU A 135 -21.04 6.15 -14.77
CA LEU A 135 -20.66 6.81 -16.03
C LEU A 135 -21.10 6.02 -17.28
N GLY A 136 -21.60 4.79 -17.13
CA GLY A 136 -21.96 3.91 -18.25
C GLY A 136 -20.76 3.38 -19.05
N LYS A 137 -19.57 3.34 -18.43
CA LYS A 137 -18.29 2.93 -19.04
C LYS A 137 -17.86 1.52 -18.61
N GLU A 138 -17.08 0.83 -19.45
CA GLU A 138 -16.37 -0.37 -19.02
C GLU A 138 -15.15 0.03 -18.16
N LEU A 139 -14.93 -0.64 -17.02
CA LEU A 139 -13.77 -0.39 -16.17
C LEU A 139 -12.55 -1.10 -16.70
N VAL A 140 -11.46 -0.35 -16.89
CA VAL A 140 -10.12 -0.88 -17.15
C VAL A 140 -9.20 -0.47 -16.01
N ILE A 141 -8.53 -1.43 -15.37
CA ILE A 141 -7.57 -1.20 -14.29
C ILE A 141 -6.17 -1.45 -14.85
N MET A 142 -5.31 -0.45 -14.74
CA MET A 142 -3.89 -0.51 -15.12
C MET A 142 -3.04 -0.49 -13.86
N ASP A 143 -2.57 -1.67 -13.44
CA ASP A 143 -1.66 -1.85 -12.32
C ASP A 143 -0.22 -1.46 -12.73
N MET A 144 0.44 -0.65 -11.90
CA MET A 144 1.78 -0.15 -12.15
C MET A 144 2.50 0.25 -10.86
N ASP A 145 3.78 0.59 -10.94
CA ASP A 145 4.52 1.16 -9.81
C ASP A 145 3.86 2.48 -9.35
N PHE A 146 3.77 2.68 -8.03
CA PHE A 146 3.04 3.79 -7.43
C PHE A 146 3.53 5.17 -7.90
N ASP A 147 4.84 5.34 -8.03
CA ASP A 147 5.46 6.59 -8.50
C ASP A 147 5.16 6.94 -9.97
N ALA A 148 4.64 5.97 -10.74
CA ALA A 148 4.22 6.17 -12.13
C ALA A 148 2.72 6.53 -12.29
N VAL A 149 1.90 6.35 -11.25
CA VAL A 149 0.43 6.45 -11.34
C VAL A 149 -0.02 7.83 -11.85
N CYS A 150 0.36 8.92 -11.18
CA CYS A 150 -0.02 10.28 -11.60
C CYS A 150 0.56 10.67 -12.98
N LEU A 151 1.77 10.21 -13.28
CA LEU A 151 2.42 10.49 -14.57
C LEU A 151 1.68 9.83 -15.74
N ASN A 152 1.14 8.62 -15.55
CA ASN A 152 0.37 7.94 -16.60
C ASN A 152 -0.98 8.64 -16.85
N VAL A 153 -1.59 9.24 -15.84
CA VAL A 153 -2.77 10.11 -16.02
C VAL A 153 -2.40 11.38 -16.79
N GLN A 154 -1.32 12.09 -16.38
CA GLN A 154 -0.83 13.27 -17.10
C GLN A 154 -0.51 12.98 -18.58
N GLN A 155 0.01 11.78 -18.87
CA GLN A 155 0.33 11.33 -20.23
C GLN A 155 -0.91 10.83 -21.00
N LYS A 156 -2.11 10.92 -20.43
CA LYS A 156 -3.39 10.49 -21.04
C LYS A 156 -3.44 9.00 -21.39
N LYS A 157 -2.66 8.19 -20.69
CA LYS A 157 -2.73 6.72 -20.78
C LYS A 157 -3.83 6.15 -19.88
N CYS A 158 -4.20 6.91 -18.85
CA CYS A 158 -5.29 6.64 -17.94
C CYS A 158 -6.09 7.93 -17.74
N ASP A 159 -7.37 7.79 -17.42
CA ASP A 159 -8.27 8.92 -17.15
C ASP A 159 -8.13 9.43 -15.72
N ILE A 160 -7.92 8.48 -14.78
CA ILE A 160 -7.96 8.74 -13.34
C ILE A 160 -6.98 7.84 -12.60
N ALA A 161 -6.38 8.38 -11.56
CA ALA A 161 -5.55 7.67 -10.59
C ALA A 161 -6.39 7.37 -9.33
N MET A 162 -6.49 6.10 -8.96
CA MET A 162 -7.17 5.61 -7.76
C MET A 162 -6.23 4.62 -7.07
N ALA A 163 -5.48 5.10 -6.06
CA ALA A 163 -4.34 4.39 -5.49
C ALA A 163 -3.99 4.87 -4.07
N GLY A 164 -4.98 5.14 -3.21
CA GLY A 164 -4.72 5.70 -1.88
C GLY A 164 -3.88 6.98 -1.97
N LEU A 165 -4.20 7.88 -2.90
CA LEU A 165 -3.35 9.02 -3.25
C LEU A 165 -3.53 10.19 -2.28
N THR A 166 -2.51 10.48 -1.48
CA THR A 166 -2.44 11.71 -0.69
C THR A 166 -2.32 12.93 -1.58
N ILE A 167 -3.15 13.93 -1.32
CA ILE A 167 -3.10 15.24 -1.99
C ILE A 167 -1.79 15.94 -1.63
N ASN A 168 -1.01 16.34 -2.63
CA ASN A 168 0.19 17.17 -2.45
C ASN A 168 0.48 18.05 -3.68
N GLU A 169 1.30 19.07 -3.51
CA GLU A 169 1.60 20.06 -4.54
C GLU A 169 2.27 19.42 -5.77
N LYS A 170 3.24 18.53 -5.59
CA LYS A 170 3.93 17.85 -6.69
C LYS A 170 2.99 17.01 -7.55
N ARG A 171 2.05 16.29 -6.91
CA ARG A 171 1.03 15.52 -7.63
C ARG A 171 0.00 16.45 -8.30
N GLN A 172 -0.32 17.60 -7.67
CA GLN A 172 -1.18 18.62 -8.28
C GLN A 172 -0.59 19.25 -9.55
N GLU A 173 0.74 19.18 -9.74
CA GLU A 173 1.34 19.56 -11.02
C GLU A 173 0.98 18.57 -12.14
N LEU A 174 0.70 17.33 -11.82
CA LEU A 174 0.41 16.25 -12.81
C LEU A 174 -1.08 16.04 -13.03
N VAL A 175 -1.90 16.10 -11.97
CA VAL A 175 -3.33 15.79 -11.98
C VAL A 175 -4.15 16.85 -11.26
N ASN A 176 -5.46 16.91 -11.50
CA ASN A 176 -6.40 17.59 -10.65
C ASN A 176 -7.00 16.62 -9.65
N PHE A 177 -6.94 16.93 -8.36
CA PHE A 177 -7.54 16.11 -7.33
C PHE A 177 -9.04 16.32 -7.20
N SER A 178 -9.74 15.24 -6.93
CA SER A 178 -11.13 15.26 -6.48
C SER A 178 -11.27 15.82 -5.06
N ASP A 179 -12.50 15.95 -4.58
CA ASP A 179 -12.78 16.04 -3.14
C ASP A 179 -12.18 14.82 -2.42
N SER A 180 -11.69 15.03 -1.20
CA SER A 180 -11.12 13.94 -0.41
C SER A 180 -12.19 12.93 0.02
N TYR A 181 -11.82 11.65 0.03
CA TYR A 181 -12.72 10.58 0.44
C TYR A 181 -12.31 9.91 1.76
N TYR A 182 -11.02 9.96 2.12
CA TYR A 182 -10.48 9.28 3.30
C TYR A 182 -9.41 10.12 4.00
N ASP A 183 -9.41 10.13 5.35
CA ASP A 183 -8.34 10.74 6.15
C ASP A 183 -7.29 9.68 6.48
N ALA A 184 -6.03 9.97 6.21
CA ALA A 184 -4.91 9.05 6.34
C ALA A 184 -3.77 9.62 7.19
N SER A 185 -2.83 8.79 7.55
CA SER A 185 -1.61 9.19 8.25
C SER A 185 -0.52 8.15 8.08
N GLN A 186 0.74 8.52 8.30
CA GLN A 186 1.85 7.58 8.41
C GLN A 186 1.96 7.03 9.82
N GLN A 187 2.37 5.76 9.94
CA GLN A 187 2.72 5.13 11.22
C GLN A 187 4.03 4.34 11.07
N ILE A 188 4.69 4.10 12.21
CA ILE A 188 5.93 3.31 12.23
C ILE A 188 5.62 1.85 12.58
N VAL A 189 6.21 0.93 11.81
CA VAL A 189 6.18 -0.52 12.05
C VAL A 189 7.54 -0.96 12.57
N VAL A 190 7.53 -1.76 13.62
CA VAL A 190 8.72 -2.28 14.29
C VAL A 190 8.61 -3.80 14.49
N LEU A 191 9.70 -4.47 14.83
CA LEU A 191 9.65 -5.87 15.25
C LEU A 191 8.76 -6.04 16.48
N ALA A 192 7.99 -7.13 16.56
CA ALA A 192 7.00 -7.34 17.63
C ALA A 192 7.59 -7.28 19.04
N ASN A 193 8.85 -7.69 19.23
CA ASN A 193 9.57 -7.65 20.50
C ASN A 193 10.25 -6.30 20.79
N SER A 194 10.23 -5.34 19.89
CA SER A 194 10.78 -4.00 20.12
C SER A 194 9.99 -3.27 21.21
N THR A 195 10.68 -2.63 22.14
CA THR A 195 10.07 -1.81 23.20
C THR A 195 10.44 -0.34 23.10
N GLU A 196 11.17 0.04 22.06
CA GLU A 196 11.79 1.36 21.93
C GLU A 196 10.75 2.51 21.89
N PHE A 197 9.59 2.25 21.25
CA PHE A 197 8.52 3.23 21.10
C PHE A 197 7.35 3.04 22.07
N ASP A 198 7.41 2.06 22.98
CA ASP A 198 6.28 1.73 23.88
C ASP A 198 5.91 2.87 24.83
N ALA A 199 6.84 3.78 25.12
CA ALA A 199 6.58 4.95 25.97
C ALA A 199 6.06 6.17 25.20
N CYS A 200 6.08 6.15 23.85
CA CYS A 200 5.62 7.24 23.01
C CYS A 200 4.10 7.39 23.11
N LYS A 201 3.64 8.64 23.02
CA LYS A 201 2.22 8.98 23.03
C LYS A 201 1.83 9.95 21.90
N THR A 202 2.82 10.58 21.30
CA THR A 202 2.65 11.60 20.27
C THR A 202 3.65 11.39 19.14
N ALA A 203 3.39 11.97 17.96
CA ALA A 203 4.34 12.01 16.86
C ALA A 203 5.70 12.59 17.32
N ALA A 204 5.67 13.68 18.10
CA ALA A 204 6.88 14.31 18.62
C ALA A 204 7.74 13.39 19.51
N ASP A 205 7.13 12.43 20.23
CA ASP A 205 7.87 11.43 21.01
C ASP A 205 8.58 10.45 20.07
N VAL A 206 7.93 10.02 19.00
CA VAL A 206 8.52 9.15 17.97
C VAL A 206 9.65 9.87 17.24
N GLU A 207 9.41 11.08 16.77
CA GLU A 207 10.41 11.93 16.10
C GLU A 207 11.63 12.19 16.97
N LYS A 208 11.44 12.40 18.28
CA LYS A 208 12.54 12.58 19.23
C LYS A 208 13.44 11.35 19.25
N ILE A 209 12.92 10.15 19.17
CA ILE A 209 13.71 8.92 19.08
C ILE A 209 14.41 8.85 17.72
N LEU A 210 13.69 9.07 16.61
CA LEU A 210 14.27 9.04 15.26
C LEU A 210 15.38 10.06 15.08
N ASN A 211 15.27 11.26 15.69
CA ASN A 211 16.29 12.30 15.68
C ASN A 211 17.57 11.95 16.46
N THR A 212 17.56 10.86 17.25
CA THR A 212 18.80 10.32 17.87
C THR A 212 19.56 9.36 16.95
N LYS A 213 18.97 8.97 15.84
CA LYS A 213 19.53 7.99 14.90
C LYS A 213 20.45 8.68 13.88
N ASP A 214 21.29 7.88 13.27
CA ASP A 214 22.20 8.30 12.20
C ASP A 214 22.07 7.35 10.98
N LYS A 215 22.97 7.50 10.01
CA LYS A 215 22.98 6.70 8.76
C LYS A 215 23.14 5.18 8.95
N SER A 216 23.45 4.70 10.16
CA SER A 216 23.44 3.27 10.45
C SER A 216 22.04 2.72 10.66
N CYS A 217 21.09 3.58 11.02
CA CYS A 217 19.66 3.22 11.11
C CYS A 217 19.01 3.30 9.74
N LYS A 218 18.32 2.24 9.35
CA LYS A 218 17.64 2.10 8.06
C LYS A 218 16.12 2.10 8.25
N ILE A 219 15.44 2.96 7.51
CA ILE A 219 13.97 3.00 7.51
C ILE A 219 13.45 2.62 6.14
N GLY A 220 12.70 1.51 6.09
CA GLY A 220 11.98 1.07 4.90
C GLY A 220 10.76 1.93 4.64
N THR A 221 10.53 2.28 3.38
CA THR A 221 9.36 3.05 2.91
C THR A 221 8.88 2.48 1.59
N GLN A 222 7.67 2.84 1.17
CA GLN A 222 7.28 2.61 -0.22
C GLN A 222 7.73 3.80 -1.08
N ARG A 223 8.26 3.52 -2.26
CA ARG A 223 8.78 4.55 -3.17
C ARG A 223 7.68 5.51 -3.62
N GLY A 224 7.97 6.81 -3.61
CA GLY A 224 7.08 7.87 -4.07
C GLY A 224 5.92 8.20 -3.12
N THR A 225 5.90 7.62 -1.90
CA THR A 225 4.85 7.87 -0.92
C THR A 225 5.21 8.97 0.06
N THR A 226 4.21 9.46 0.79
CA THR A 226 4.41 10.42 1.90
C THR A 226 5.36 9.87 2.95
N GLY A 227 5.31 8.56 3.25
CA GLY A 227 6.24 7.92 4.18
C GLY A 227 7.71 8.08 3.77
N GLN A 228 8.02 7.97 2.47
CA GLN A 228 9.38 8.25 1.99
C GLN A 228 9.76 9.73 2.19
N PHE A 229 8.88 10.65 1.82
CA PHE A 229 9.13 12.09 1.97
C PHE A 229 9.28 12.51 3.43
N TYR A 230 8.50 11.91 4.34
CA TYR A 230 8.62 12.13 5.77
C TYR A 230 9.99 11.71 6.32
N VAL A 231 10.52 10.58 5.86
CA VAL A 231 11.83 10.08 6.27
C VAL A 231 12.98 10.89 5.68
N GLU A 232 12.92 11.22 4.40
CA GLU A 232 13.99 11.91 3.67
C GLU A 232 14.01 13.42 3.90
N GLY A 233 12.86 13.99 4.23
CA GLY A 233 12.62 15.43 4.27
C GLY A 233 12.02 15.92 2.94
N ASP A 234 11.05 16.81 3.04
CA ASP A 234 10.41 17.45 1.89
C ASP A 234 9.90 18.85 2.28
N GLU A 235 10.38 19.89 1.59
CA GLU A 235 10.04 21.28 1.92
C GLU A 235 8.57 21.61 1.65
N ASP A 236 7.96 21.03 0.61
CA ASP A 236 6.55 21.28 0.22
C ASP A 236 5.59 20.73 1.29
N TRP A 237 6.00 19.65 1.99
CA TRP A 237 5.27 19.09 3.13
C TRP A 237 5.69 19.68 4.48
N GLY A 238 6.76 20.47 4.52
CA GLY A 238 7.35 20.93 5.77
C GLY A 238 8.02 19.83 6.59
N PHE A 239 8.34 18.68 5.97
CA PHE A 239 9.05 17.60 6.63
C PHE A 239 10.55 17.88 6.72
N ALA A 240 11.08 17.89 7.94
CA ALA A 240 12.52 18.09 8.16
C ALA A 240 13.36 16.87 7.75
N GLY A 241 12.74 15.68 7.70
CA GLY A 241 13.44 14.41 7.52
C GLY A 241 14.31 14.02 8.72
N PHE A 242 15.00 12.89 8.59
CA PHE A 242 15.86 12.34 9.64
C PHE A 242 17.25 12.02 9.11
N ALA A 243 18.27 12.02 10.00
CA ALA A 243 19.65 11.68 9.63
C ALA A 243 19.86 10.15 9.48
N VAL A 244 18.89 9.44 8.93
CA VAL A 244 18.89 7.96 8.75
C VAL A 244 19.14 7.59 7.28
N GLU A 245 19.25 6.31 6.98
CA GLU A 245 19.21 5.76 5.62
C GLU A 245 17.75 5.42 5.25
N SER A 246 17.18 6.13 4.26
CA SER A 246 15.90 5.74 3.66
C SER A 246 16.12 4.59 2.67
N VAL A 247 15.29 3.54 2.78
CA VAL A 247 15.34 2.37 1.89
C VAL A 247 13.97 2.20 1.22
N PRO A 248 13.77 2.77 0.01
CA PRO A 248 12.48 2.71 -0.68
C PRO A 248 12.28 1.36 -1.39
N PHE A 249 11.14 0.73 -1.11
CA PHE A 249 10.69 -0.52 -1.72
C PHE A 249 9.59 -0.27 -2.76
N ALA A 250 9.30 -1.27 -3.59
CA ALA A 250 8.21 -1.20 -4.55
C ALA A 250 6.81 -1.18 -3.87
N ASN A 251 6.69 -1.81 -2.69
CA ASN A 251 5.47 -1.80 -1.88
C ASN A 251 5.77 -2.01 -0.39
N GLY A 252 4.77 -1.75 0.46
CA GLY A 252 4.89 -1.86 1.92
C GLY A 252 5.15 -3.29 2.42
N SER A 253 4.61 -4.30 1.75
CA SER A 253 4.82 -5.70 2.13
C SER A 253 6.29 -6.10 2.03
N LEU A 254 6.98 -5.65 0.97
CA LEU A 254 8.43 -5.88 0.82
C LEU A 254 9.24 -5.16 1.90
N ALA A 255 8.86 -3.93 2.26
CA ALA A 255 9.52 -3.18 3.31
C ALA A 255 9.39 -3.90 4.68
N ILE A 256 8.17 -4.37 5.03
CA ILE A 256 7.94 -5.09 6.29
C ILE A 256 8.60 -6.47 6.27
N GLN A 257 8.65 -7.15 5.12
CA GLN A 257 9.39 -8.40 4.99
C GLN A 257 10.90 -8.20 5.24
N ASP A 258 11.45 -7.08 4.75
CA ASP A 258 12.86 -6.75 4.98
C ASP A 258 13.15 -6.36 6.43
N LEU A 259 12.19 -5.71 7.12
CA LEU A 259 12.23 -5.51 8.58
C LEU A 259 12.34 -6.84 9.34
N LEU A 260 11.53 -7.83 8.99
CA LEU A 260 11.57 -9.17 9.61
C LEU A 260 12.87 -9.91 9.36
N ASN A 261 13.52 -9.65 8.24
CA ASN A 261 14.82 -10.22 7.86
C ASN A 261 16.01 -9.42 8.43
N GLY A 262 15.77 -8.29 9.08
CA GLY A 262 16.82 -7.43 9.66
C GLY A 262 17.58 -6.59 8.63
N GLY A 263 17.01 -6.36 7.44
CA GLY A 263 17.59 -5.50 6.41
C GLY A 263 17.33 -4.03 6.68
N VAL A 264 16.18 -3.70 7.29
CA VAL A 264 15.84 -2.37 7.83
C VAL A 264 15.48 -2.46 9.31
N ASP A 265 15.60 -1.35 10.05
CA ASP A 265 15.31 -1.29 11.49
C ASP A 265 13.83 -0.96 11.77
N TYR A 266 13.23 -0.15 10.91
CA TYR A 266 11.84 0.29 11.00
C TYR A 266 11.24 0.37 9.60
N VAL A 267 9.89 0.44 9.54
CA VAL A 267 9.17 0.80 8.31
C VAL A 267 8.23 1.95 8.63
N ILE A 268 8.16 2.97 7.78
CA ILE A 268 7.15 4.03 7.84
C ILE A 268 6.25 3.89 6.62
N ILE A 269 4.97 3.73 6.87
CA ILE A 269 3.93 3.50 5.87
C ILE A 269 2.58 3.97 6.41
N ASP A 270 1.62 4.16 5.54
CA ASP A 270 0.24 4.55 5.87
C ASP A 270 -0.40 3.58 6.87
N SER A 271 -1.16 4.14 7.82
CA SER A 271 -1.68 3.42 8.99
C SER A 271 -2.54 2.20 8.65
N ALA A 272 -3.49 2.33 7.72
CA ALA A 272 -4.38 1.23 7.36
C ALA A 272 -3.63 0.09 6.63
N PRO A 273 -2.77 0.34 5.62
CA PRO A 273 -1.89 -0.68 5.05
C PRO A 273 -0.92 -1.28 6.05
N ALA A 274 -0.33 -0.50 6.96
CA ALA A 274 0.53 -1.03 8.02
C ALA A 274 -0.18 -2.09 8.84
N ALA A 275 -1.38 -1.78 9.33
CA ALA A 275 -2.20 -2.70 10.13
C ALA A 275 -2.53 -3.98 9.35
N LYS A 276 -2.95 -3.84 8.08
CA LYS A 276 -3.37 -4.99 7.25
C LYS A 276 -2.21 -5.91 6.89
N ILE A 277 -1.05 -5.34 6.54
CA ILE A 277 0.15 -6.13 6.23
C ILE A 277 0.65 -6.85 7.48
N VAL A 278 0.73 -6.15 8.63
CA VAL A 278 1.18 -6.74 9.90
C VAL A 278 0.24 -7.84 10.35
N GLU A 279 -1.09 -7.65 10.27
CA GLU A 279 -2.08 -8.69 10.54
C GLU A 279 -1.83 -9.94 9.69
N SER A 280 -1.67 -9.77 8.37
CA SER A 280 -1.48 -10.87 7.42
C SER A 280 -0.16 -11.60 7.67
N ILE A 281 0.92 -10.90 7.96
CA ILE A 281 2.23 -11.49 8.25
C ILE A 281 2.21 -12.28 9.56
N ASN A 282 1.60 -11.71 10.62
CA ASN A 282 1.54 -12.37 11.91
C ASN A 282 0.61 -13.60 11.92
N ALA A 283 -0.38 -13.65 11.02
CA ALA A 283 -1.29 -14.78 10.90
C ALA A 283 -0.65 -16.06 10.32
N VAL A 284 0.49 -15.93 9.61
CA VAL A 284 1.19 -17.04 8.95
C VAL A 284 2.47 -17.50 9.68
N GLN A 285 2.77 -16.89 10.83
CA GLN A 285 3.89 -17.25 11.71
C GLN A 285 3.43 -18.10 12.90
#